data_474fdcec91db17137eeb6bb3d4c8db9e
#
_entry.id   474fdcec91db17137eeb6bb3d4c8db9e
#
_cell.length_a   1.000
_cell.length_b   1.000
_cell.length_c   1.000
_cell.angle_alpha   90.00
_cell.angle_beta   90.00
_cell.angle_gamma   90.00
#
_symmetry.space_group_name_H-M   'P 1'
#
loop_
_entity.id
_entity.type
_entity.pdbx_description
1 polymer ?
#
loop_
_entity_poly.entity_id
_entity_poly.type
_entity_poly.pdbx_seq_one_letter_code
_entity_poly.pdbx_strand_id
1 'polypeptide(L)'
;MNFINKYLRNLKPYKLASHKIWAVDPKDRKGILKLDWNEATVAPSPKVEARVRELLDGPGFFNLYPTTKNDRLLAAISCFIGLPEENIQYFGSSDVLHEYICRSFLCEDDKVIVLGPSYDNFRLTCQSVGAEVSFFNYNKEDFTFDAAAFEAVLAEKKPVMVYICNPNNPTGNYHTPEYVQHLLETFPQTLFLLDEAYNEFAGPSSKDLVLKYDNIIVTRTLSKAFAMANFRIGYLLASEENIAAIGKIRNPKNISTLSQEAAIAALEDADYMRAYVEKVHEGQAYFVEQMARYADRITVFPSRGNFNLLRFASKEEKSALIKHLADNDIFVRETTQDPSVESCFRVTMGTKDQMKRVVSVIDSFYKK
;
A
#
# COMPACT_ATOMS: atom_id res chain seq x y z
N MET A 1 -21.94 -32.88 -3.60
CA MET A 1 -20.90 -32.36 -4.54
C MET A 1 -20.48 -31.00 -4.04
N ASN A 2 -19.17 -30.69 -3.87
CA ASN A 2 -18.71 -29.37 -3.39
C ASN A 2 -18.18 -28.57 -4.59
N PHE A 3 -18.92 -27.54 -5.01
CA PHE A 3 -18.58 -26.70 -6.16
C PHE A 3 -17.53 -25.62 -5.86
N ILE A 4 -17.13 -25.49 -4.58
CA ILE A 4 -16.12 -24.50 -4.17
C ILE A 4 -14.77 -24.94 -4.71
N ASN A 5 -14.04 -23.98 -5.33
CA ASN A 5 -12.67 -24.19 -5.78
C ASN A 5 -11.83 -24.80 -4.64
N LYS A 6 -11.07 -25.86 -4.96
CA LYS A 6 -10.27 -26.61 -3.97
C LYS A 6 -9.33 -25.72 -3.14
N TYR A 7 -8.77 -24.66 -3.74
CA TYR A 7 -7.84 -23.73 -3.08
C TYR A 7 -8.53 -22.78 -2.10
N LEU A 8 -9.83 -22.53 -2.26
CA LEU A 8 -10.58 -21.64 -1.37
C LEU A 8 -11.13 -22.35 -0.12
N ARG A 9 -11.19 -23.68 -0.10
CA ARG A 9 -11.84 -24.44 0.99
C ARG A 9 -11.25 -24.17 2.36
N ASN A 10 -9.91 -24.04 2.42
CA ASN A 10 -9.16 -23.85 3.68
C ASN A 10 -8.52 -22.45 3.78
N LEU A 11 -8.79 -21.58 2.81
CA LEU A 11 -8.23 -20.23 2.79
C LEU A 11 -8.83 -19.38 3.90
N LYS A 12 -7.99 -18.86 4.79
CA LYS A 12 -8.42 -17.95 5.85
C LYS A 12 -8.58 -16.55 5.26
N PRO A 13 -9.76 -15.92 5.39
CA PRO A 13 -9.98 -14.59 4.83
C PRO A 13 -9.10 -13.54 5.51
N TYR A 14 -8.80 -12.45 4.79
CA TYR A 14 -8.17 -11.27 5.36
C TYR A 14 -9.01 -10.70 6.50
N LYS A 15 -8.39 -10.49 7.67
CA LYS A 15 -9.05 -9.86 8.81
C LYS A 15 -9.15 -8.36 8.61
N LEU A 16 -10.33 -7.89 8.30
CA LEU A 16 -10.63 -6.47 8.37
C LEU A 16 -10.61 -6.01 9.83
N ALA A 17 -10.03 -4.84 10.11
CA ALA A 17 -10.23 -4.23 11.41
C ALA A 17 -11.68 -3.77 11.52
N SER A 18 -12.32 -4.08 12.65
CA SER A 18 -13.65 -3.55 12.96
C SER A 18 -13.53 -2.10 13.37
N HIS A 19 -14.24 -1.19 12.70
CA HIS A 19 -14.14 0.23 12.97
C HIS A 19 -15.47 0.82 13.38
N LYS A 20 -15.51 1.42 14.58
CA LYS A 20 -16.64 2.24 15.04
C LYS A 20 -16.91 3.42 14.08
N ILE A 21 -15.88 3.91 13.39
CA ILE A 21 -16.01 5.02 12.43
C ILE A 21 -17.01 4.75 11.28
N TRP A 22 -17.19 3.47 10.89
CA TRP A 22 -18.16 3.11 9.85
C TRP A 22 -19.62 3.26 10.32
N ALA A 23 -19.86 3.25 11.63
CA ALA A 23 -21.16 3.51 12.22
C ALA A 23 -21.45 5.02 12.39
N VAL A 24 -20.45 5.87 12.19
CA VAL A 24 -20.59 7.32 12.30
C VAL A 24 -20.93 7.90 10.93
N ASP A 25 -21.99 8.69 10.84
CA ASP A 25 -22.36 9.41 9.61
C ASP A 25 -21.15 10.25 9.14
N PRO A 26 -20.79 10.25 7.84
CA PRO A 26 -19.66 11.04 7.32
C PRO A 26 -19.64 12.51 7.76
N LYS A 27 -20.80 13.15 7.88
CA LYS A 27 -20.91 14.56 8.36
C LYS A 27 -20.47 14.74 9.82
N ASP A 28 -20.59 13.69 10.65
CA ASP A 28 -20.29 13.70 12.09
C ASP A 28 -18.86 13.23 12.40
N ARG A 29 -18.05 12.91 11.37
CA ARG A 29 -16.66 12.46 11.52
C ARG A 29 -15.67 13.58 11.78
N LYS A 30 -16.14 14.83 11.86
CA LYS A 30 -15.29 15.99 12.14
C LYS A 30 -14.59 15.81 13.50
N GLY A 31 -13.26 15.88 13.50
CA GLY A 31 -12.43 15.69 14.70
C GLY A 31 -11.96 14.25 14.94
N ILE A 32 -12.48 13.26 14.22
CA ILE A 32 -11.96 11.89 14.30
C ILE A 32 -10.65 11.79 13.50
N LEU A 33 -9.61 11.23 14.12
CA LEU A 33 -8.37 10.87 13.44
C LEU A 33 -8.35 9.37 13.11
N LYS A 34 -8.65 9.04 11.86
CA LYS A 34 -8.57 7.68 11.33
C LYS A 34 -7.15 7.40 10.84
N LEU A 35 -6.32 6.78 11.69
CA LEU A 35 -4.89 6.55 11.47
C LEU A 35 -4.53 5.05 11.35
N ASP A 36 -5.44 4.25 10.83
CA ASP A 36 -5.35 2.77 10.85
C ASP A 36 -5.14 2.12 9.47
N TRP A 37 -5.50 2.80 8.37
CA TRP A 37 -5.41 2.23 7.01
C TRP A 37 -4.38 2.93 6.11
N ASN A 38 -3.53 3.77 6.67
CA ASN A 38 -2.56 4.56 5.91
C ASN A 38 -3.22 5.43 4.82
N GLU A 39 -4.47 5.84 5.06
CA GLU A 39 -5.15 6.82 4.22
C GLU A 39 -4.54 8.20 4.45
N ALA A 40 -4.67 9.08 3.47
CA ALA A 40 -4.33 10.48 3.69
C ALA A 40 -5.28 11.10 4.73
N THR A 41 -4.73 11.96 5.57
CA THR A 41 -5.46 12.65 6.65
C THR A 41 -6.01 14.01 6.22
N VAL A 42 -5.92 14.31 4.93
CA VAL A 42 -6.42 15.53 4.27
C VAL A 42 -7.28 15.14 3.06
N ALA A 43 -8.08 16.10 2.59
CA ALA A 43 -8.82 15.93 1.34
C ALA A 43 -7.86 15.85 0.12
N PRO A 44 -8.29 15.26 -1.01
CA PRO A 44 -7.55 15.34 -2.26
C PRO A 44 -7.45 16.80 -2.76
N SER A 45 -6.67 17.01 -3.82
CA SER A 45 -6.58 18.33 -4.46
C SER A 45 -7.97 18.94 -4.73
N PRO A 46 -8.15 20.24 -4.51
CA PRO A 46 -9.40 20.93 -4.87
C PRO A 46 -9.79 20.77 -6.34
N LYS A 47 -8.85 20.56 -7.25
CA LYS A 47 -9.13 20.26 -8.66
C LYS A 47 -9.90 18.96 -8.84
N VAL A 48 -9.66 17.96 -7.98
CA VAL A 48 -10.40 16.70 -7.97
C VAL A 48 -11.87 16.94 -7.64
N GLU A 49 -12.15 17.71 -6.57
CA GLU A 49 -13.52 18.02 -6.18
C GLU A 49 -14.23 18.83 -7.27
N ALA A 50 -13.57 19.85 -7.84
CA ALA A 50 -14.12 20.65 -8.91
C ALA A 50 -14.49 19.80 -10.14
N ARG A 51 -13.57 18.89 -10.55
CA ARG A 51 -13.82 17.99 -11.68
C ARG A 51 -14.98 17.03 -11.45
N VAL A 52 -15.07 16.48 -10.22
CA VAL A 52 -16.19 15.61 -9.82
C VAL A 52 -17.53 16.35 -9.91
N ARG A 53 -17.61 17.59 -9.40
CA ARG A 53 -18.84 18.42 -9.47
C ARG A 53 -19.23 18.70 -10.91
N GLU A 54 -18.30 19.11 -11.77
CA GLU A 54 -18.52 19.32 -13.20
C GLU A 54 -19.11 18.08 -13.89
N LEU A 55 -18.61 16.89 -13.59
CA LEU A 55 -19.12 15.63 -14.13
C LEU A 55 -20.57 15.35 -13.68
N LEU A 56 -20.87 15.60 -12.40
CA LEU A 56 -22.20 15.35 -11.84
C LEU A 56 -23.26 16.29 -12.43
N ASP A 57 -22.88 17.50 -12.80
CA ASP A 57 -23.74 18.50 -13.45
C ASP A 57 -23.91 18.26 -14.96
N GLY A 58 -23.08 17.38 -15.55
CA GLY A 58 -23.10 17.04 -16.97
C GLY A 58 -24.20 16.05 -17.37
N PRO A 59 -24.71 16.12 -18.63
CA PRO A 59 -25.69 15.16 -19.13
C PRO A 59 -25.05 13.79 -19.39
N GLY A 60 -25.80 12.71 -19.12
CA GLY A 60 -25.45 11.35 -19.54
C GLY A 60 -24.34 10.67 -18.71
N PHE A 61 -23.95 11.25 -17.60
CA PHE A 61 -22.86 10.73 -16.77
C PHE A 61 -23.18 9.36 -16.12
N PHE A 62 -24.43 9.15 -15.68
CA PHE A 62 -24.78 7.97 -14.86
C PHE A 62 -25.12 6.71 -15.65
N ASN A 63 -25.54 6.84 -16.88
CA ASN A 63 -26.13 5.75 -17.70
C ASN A 63 -25.19 5.20 -18.77
N LEU A 64 -24.02 5.79 -18.95
CA LEU A 64 -23.03 5.35 -19.93
C LEU A 64 -21.89 4.56 -19.29
N TYR A 65 -21.40 3.56 -20.01
CA TYR A 65 -20.17 2.89 -19.61
C TYR A 65 -18.97 3.85 -19.65
N PRO A 66 -17.96 3.63 -18.79
CA PRO A 66 -16.73 4.41 -18.84
C PRO A 66 -15.98 4.20 -20.15
N THR A 67 -15.14 5.15 -20.53
CA THR A 67 -14.19 5.00 -21.62
C THR A 67 -13.27 3.81 -21.35
N THR A 68 -13.23 2.85 -22.28
CA THR A 68 -12.50 1.58 -22.11
C THR A 68 -10.99 1.73 -22.28
N LYS A 69 -10.57 2.69 -23.12
CA LYS A 69 -9.19 3.18 -23.24
C LYS A 69 -9.22 4.68 -23.05
N ASN A 70 -8.78 5.15 -21.90
CA ASN A 70 -8.71 6.58 -21.61
C ASN A 70 -7.28 7.08 -21.85
N ASP A 71 -7.03 7.55 -23.06
CA ASP A 71 -5.72 8.06 -23.48
C ASP A 71 -5.29 9.27 -22.62
N ARG A 72 -6.24 10.11 -22.16
CA ARG A 72 -5.92 11.23 -21.25
C ARG A 72 -5.42 10.76 -19.90
N LEU A 73 -6.04 9.72 -19.33
CA LEU A 73 -5.56 9.14 -18.05
C LEU A 73 -4.19 8.50 -18.24
N LEU A 74 -4.00 7.77 -19.32
CA LEU A 74 -2.71 7.13 -19.62
C LEU A 74 -1.62 8.19 -19.80
N ALA A 75 -1.87 9.24 -20.59
CA ALA A 75 -0.96 10.36 -20.76
C ALA A 75 -0.65 11.10 -19.44
N ALA A 76 -1.65 11.30 -18.57
CA ALA A 76 -1.45 11.93 -17.27
C ALA A 76 -0.57 11.06 -16.35
N ILE A 77 -0.75 9.75 -16.35
CA ILE A 77 0.13 8.82 -15.60
C ILE A 77 1.54 8.84 -16.18
N SER A 78 1.67 8.73 -17.52
CA SER A 78 2.95 8.77 -18.23
C SER A 78 3.73 10.06 -17.93
N CYS A 79 3.07 11.21 -17.99
CA CYS A 79 3.66 12.50 -17.65
C CYS A 79 4.12 12.56 -16.18
N PHE A 80 3.31 12.08 -15.25
CA PHE A 80 3.62 12.08 -13.83
C PHE A 80 4.79 11.14 -13.49
N ILE A 81 4.79 9.93 -14.07
CA ILE A 81 5.78 8.90 -13.75
C ILE A 81 7.06 9.02 -14.60
N GLY A 82 6.98 9.65 -15.77
CA GLY A 82 8.08 9.82 -16.72
C GLY A 82 8.44 8.53 -17.47
N LEU A 83 7.46 7.67 -17.75
CA LEU A 83 7.62 6.43 -18.52
C LEU A 83 6.70 6.46 -19.76
N PRO A 84 7.07 5.74 -20.84
CA PRO A 84 6.21 5.58 -22.03
C PRO A 84 4.87 4.94 -21.68
N GLU A 85 3.82 5.30 -22.43
CA GLU A 85 2.45 4.80 -22.20
C GLU A 85 2.33 3.28 -22.38
N GLU A 86 3.13 2.70 -23.26
CA GLU A 86 3.19 1.25 -23.53
C GLU A 86 3.68 0.42 -22.34
N ASN A 87 4.37 1.05 -21.38
CA ASN A 87 4.84 0.42 -20.15
C ASN A 87 3.86 0.61 -18.98
N ILE A 88 2.67 1.17 -19.21
CA ILE A 88 1.72 1.55 -18.18
C ILE A 88 0.35 0.89 -18.42
N GLN A 89 -0.25 0.35 -17.33
CA GLN A 89 -1.64 -0.09 -17.35
C GLN A 89 -2.34 0.29 -16.04
N TYR A 90 -3.49 0.95 -16.14
CA TYR A 90 -4.28 1.38 -14.98
C TYR A 90 -5.41 0.41 -14.63
N PHE A 91 -5.81 0.37 -13.34
CA PHE A 91 -6.80 -0.56 -12.77
C PHE A 91 -7.61 0.06 -11.63
N GLY A 92 -8.66 -0.66 -11.22
CA GLY A 92 -9.54 -0.29 -10.10
C GLY A 92 -8.92 -0.58 -8.72
N SER A 93 -7.68 -0.23 -8.47
CA SER A 93 -6.86 -0.32 -7.25
C SER A 93 -5.65 -1.26 -7.38
N SER A 94 -4.69 -1.16 -6.45
CA SER A 94 -3.56 -2.10 -6.37
C SER A 94 -4.02 -3.52 -6.01
N ASP A 95 -5.07 -3.69 -5.20
CA ASP A 95 -5.61 -5.03 -4.87
C ASP A 95 -6.10 -5.75 -6.12
N VAL A 96 -6.83 -5.05 -6.99
CA VAL A 96 -7.28 -5.60 -8.29
C VAL A 96 -6.10 -5.89 -9.21
N LEU A 97 -5.05 -5.05 -9.19
CA LEU A 97 -3.80 -5.31 -9.93
C LEU A 97 -3.18 -6.64 -9.53
N HIS A 98 -3.07 -6.90 -8.22
CA HIS A 98 -2.51 -8.15 -7.71
C HIS A 98 -3.28 -9.38 -8.19
N GLU A 99 -4.63 -9.30 -8.26
CA GLU A 99 -5.45 -10.38 -8.81
C GLU A 99 -5.13 -10.66 -10.29
N TYR A 100 -5.01 -9.62 -11.10
CA TYR A 100 -4.65 -9.77 -12.51
C TYR A 100 -3.23 -10.31 -12.71
N ILE A 101 -2.26 -9.82 -11.92
CA ILE A 101 -0.87 -10.28 -11.96
C ILE A 101 -0.80 -11.77 -11.58
N CYS A 102 -1.41 -12.19 -10.45
CA CYS A 102 -1.41 -13.59 -10.06
C CYS A 102 -2.04 -14.50 -11.13
N ARG A 103 -3.16 -14.08 -11.71
CA ARG A 103 -3.84 -14.85 -12.77
C ARG A 103 -3.09 -14.87 -14.11
N SER A 104 -2.20 -13.92 -14.34
CA SER A 104 -1.41 -13.84 -15.58
C SER A 104 -0.10 -14.61 -15.51
N PHE A 105 0.49 -14.71 -14.31
CA PHE A 105 1.87 -15.20 -14.16
C PHE A 105 2.02 -16.41 -13.22
N LEU A 106 0.95 -16.84 -12.53
CA LEU A 106 1.01 -17.97 -11.61
C LEU A 106 0.09 -19.12 -12.04
N CYS A 107 0.60 -20.33 -11.88
CA CYS A 107 -0.11 -21.58 -12.01
C CYS A 107 -0.18 -22.32 -10.67
N GLU A 108 -0.91 -23.46 -10.66
CA GLU A 108 -0.91 -24.40 -9.53
C GLU A 108 0.52 -24.88 -9.23
N ASP A 109 0.86 -24.94 -7.93
CA ASP A 109 2.14 -25.38 -7.38
C ASP A 109 3.34 -24.45 -7.66
N ASP A 110 3.13 -23.30 -8.31
CA ASP A 110 4.17 -22.28 -8.45
C ASP A 110 4.58 -21.73 -7.08
N LYS A 111 5.88 -21.66 -6.85
CA LYS A 111 6.43 -21.14 -5.60
C LYS A 111 6.47 -19.63 -5.61
N VAL A 112 5.89 -19.02 -4.59
CA VAL A 112 5.91 -17.56 -4.36
C VAL A 112 6.56 -17.28 -3.01
N ILE A 113 7.51 -16.35 -2.99
CA ILE A 113 8.09 -15.83 -1.74
C ILE A 113 7.58 -14.43 -1.50
N VAL A 114 7.07 -14.20 -0.28
CA VAL A 114 6.67 -12.87 0.22
C VAL A 114 7.71 -12.41 1.23
N LEU A 115 8.28 -11.23 1.02
CA LEU A 115 9.16 -10.60 2.01
C LEU A 115 8.29 -10.03 3.14
N GLY A 116 8.39 -10.62 4.33
CA GLY A 116 7.43 -10.40 5.41
C GLY A 116 8.06 -10.07 6.78
N PRO A 117 7.20 -9.73 7.76
CA PRO A 117 5.75 -9.57 7.65
C PRO A 117 5.37 -8.45 6.69
N SER A 118 4.33 -8.64 5.88
CA SER A 118 3.95 -7.69 4.84
C SER A 118 2.43 -7.58 4.66
N TYR A 119 1.98 -6.96 3.58
CA TYR A 119 0.57 -6.82 3.25
C TYR A 119 -0.04 -8.17 2.84
N ASP A 120 -0.87 -8.75 3.72
CA ASP A 120 -1.31 -10.15 3.63
C ASP A 120 -2.32 -10.44 2.51
N ASN A 121 -2.95 -9.43 1.94
CA ASN A 121 -3.94 -9.64 0.87
C ASN A 121 -3.32 -10.28 -0.38
N PHE A 122 -2.06 -9.98 -0.68
CA PHE A 122 -1.35 -10.58 -1.81
C PHE A 122 -1.22 -12.10 -1.67
N ARG A 123 -0.87 -12.60 -0.47
CA ARG A 123 -0.81 -14.05 -0.19
C ARG A 123 -2.12 -14.75 -0.53
N LEU A 124 -3.25 -14.16 -0.13
CA LEU A 124 -4.59 -14.74 -0.41
C LEU A 124 -4.84 -14.87 -1.91
N THR A 125 -4.44 -13.84 -2.66
CA THR A 125 -4.58 -13.82 -4.12
C THR A 125 -3.76 -14.94 -4.76
N CYS A 126 -2.47 -15.09 -4.38
CA CYS A 126 -1.62 -16.20 -4.86
C CYS A 126 -2.20 -17.58 -4.53
N GLN A 127 -2.61 -17.78 -3.28
CA GLN A 127 -3.19 -19.06 -2.85
C GLN A 127 -4.51 -19.38 -3.55
N SER A 128 -5.28 -18.37 -3.96
CA SER A 128 -6.55 -18.56 -4.67
C SER A 128 -6.38 -19.15 -6.08
N VAL A 129 -5.23 -18.98 -6.68
CA VAL A 129 -4.86 -19.56 -8.00
C VAL A 129 -4.07 -20.86 -7.86
N GLY A 130 -3.80 -21.32 -6.63
CA GLY A 130 -3.13 -22.58 -6.33
C GLY A 130 -1.62 -22.48 -6.11
N ALA A 131 -1.05 -21.28 -6.07
CA ALA A 131 0.37 -21.09 -5.81
C ALA A 131 0.76 -21.41 -4.35
N GLU A 132 1.96 -21.94 -4.16
CA GLU A 132 2.58 -22.21 -2.87
C GLU A 132 3.28 -20.96 -2.32
N VAL A 133 2.70 -20.33 -1.30
CA VAL A 133 3.26 -19.11 -0.70
C VAL A 133 4.10 -19.44 0.53
N SER A 134 5.34 -18.97 0.53
CA SER A 134 6.20 -18.96 1.71
C SER A 134 6.70 -17.55 2.03
N PHE A 135 7.12 -17.34 3.28
CA PHE A 135 7.64 -16.05 3.71
C PHE A 135 9.15 -16.13 3.94
N PHE A 136 9.85 -15.05 3.58
CA PHE A 136 11.14 -14.70 4.14
C PHE A 136 10.93 -13.49 5.04
N ASN A 137 11.14 -13.64 6.35
CA ASN A 137 10.82 -12.57 7.28
C ASN A 137 12.05 -11.74 7.62
N TYR A 138 11.83 -10.42 7.78
CA TYR A 138 12.79 -9.55 8.46
C TYR A 138 13.11 -10.10 9.86
N ASN A 139 14.22 -9.69 10.42
CA ASN A 139 14.56 -10.04 11.79
C ASN A 139 13.40 -9.62 12.73
N LYS A 140 12.94 -10.53 13.56
CA LYS A 140 11.78 -10.29 14.43
C LYS A 140 12.01 -9.25 15.53
N GLU A 141 13.29 -9.00 15.91
CA GLU A 141 13.62 -8.07 17.00
C GLU A 141 13.67 -6.62 16.54
N ASP A 142 14.28 -6.35 15.39
CA ASP A 142 14.58 -5.00 14.94
C ASP A 142 14.13 -4.72 13.49
N PHE A 143 13.55 -5.73 12.82
CA PHE A 143 13.17 -5.70 11.40
C PHE A 143 14.34 -5.39 10.45
N THR A 144 15.57 -5.69 10.82
CA THR A 144 16.69 -5.65 9.89
C THR A 144 16.54 -6.70 8.79
N PHE A 145 17.07 -6.41 7.62
CA PHE A 145 17.03 -7.27 6.45
C PHE A 145 18.38 -7.94 6.23
N ASP A 146 18.38 -9.26 6.16
CA ASP A 146 19.55 -10.06 5.80
C ASP A 146 19.50 -10.41 4.30
N ALA A 147 20.19 -9.61 3.49
CA ALA A 147 20.22 -9.76 2.04
C ALA A 147 20.84 -11.09 1.61
N ALA A 148 21.94 -11.51 2.27
CA ALA A 148 22.64 -12.75 1.90
C ALA A 148 21.77 -13.98 2.19
N ALA A 149 21.10 -14.01 3.35
CA ALA A 149 20.16 -15.09 3.67
C ALA A 149 18.95 -15.11 2.74
N PHE A 150 18.45 -13.94 2.33
CA PHE A 150 17.34 -13.84 1.38
C PHE A 150 17.73 -14.41 0.01
N GLU A 151 18.87 -14.00 -0.53
CA GLU A 151 19.38 -14.47 -1.82
C GLU A 151 19.68 -15.98 -1.80
N ALA A 152 20.21 -16.51 -0.68
CA ALA A 152 20.40 -17.95 -0.52
C ALA A 152 19.07 -18.72 -0.59
N VAL A 153 17.99 -18.18 0.02
CA VAL A 153 16.64 -18.78 -0.07
C VAL A 153 16.09 -18.72 -1.50
N LEU A 154 16.32 -17.62 -2.23
CA LEU A 154 15.91 -17.51 -3.64
C LEU A 154 16.64 -18.53 -4.51
N ALA A 155 17.94 -18.69 -4.32
CA ALA A 155 18.76 -19.65 -5.06
C ALA A 155 18.34 -21.11 -4.80
N GLU A 156 17.98 -21.44 -3.55
CA GLU A 156 17.51 -22.77 -3.15
C GLU A 156 16.11 -23.06 -3.68
N LYS A 157 15.15 -22.16 -3.41
CA LYS A 157 13.72 -22.41 -3.69
C LYS A 157 13.33 -22.16 -5.13
N LYS A 158 14.06 -21.31 -5.84
CA LYS A 158 13.81 -20.90 -7.24
C LYS A 158 12.34 -20.52 -7.46
N PRO A 159 11.84 -19.48 -6.76
CA PRO A 159 10.43 -19.08 -6.87
C PRO A 159 10.13 -18.54 -8.25
N VAL A 160 8.89 -18.77 -8.74
CA VAL A 160 8.36 -18.13 -9.94
C VAL A 160 8.15 -16.63 -9.69
N MET A 161 7.70 -16.28 -8.48
CA MET A 161 7.46 -14.86 -8.13
C MET A 161 7.95 -14.53 -6.72
N VAL A 162 8.47 -13.31 -6.58
CA VAL A 162 8.80 -12.69 -5.30
C VAL A 162 7.98 -11.41 -5.15
N TYR A 163 7.28 -11.25 -4.01
CA TYR A 163 6.56 -10.03 -3.68
C TYR A 163 7.35 -9.21 -2.65
N ILE A 164 7.60 -7.96 -2.98
CA ILE A 164 8.27 -6.97 -2.13
C ILE A 164 7.40 -5.72 -2.04
N CYS A 165 6.82 -5.46 -0.89
CA CYS A 165 6.17 -4.17 -0.62
C CYS A 165 7.27 -3.15 -0.27
N ASN A 166 7.38 -2.06 -1.02
CA ASN A 166 8.51 -1.12 -0.92
C ASN A 166 8.07 0.35 -0.99
N PRO A 167 7.96 1.08 0.11
CA PRO A 167 8.22 0.68 1.51
C PRO A 167 7.30 -0.41 2.06
N ASN A 168 7.84 -1.26 2.92
CA ASN A 168 7.10 -2.38 3.47
C ASN A 168 6.07 -1.96 4.52
N ASN A 169 4.89 -2.49 4.42
CA ASN A 169 3.81 -2.34 5.39
C ASN A 169 3.65 -3.67 6.15
N PRO A 170 3.87 -3.74 7.51
CA PRO A 170 3.84 -2.60 8.42
C PRO A 170 5.20 -2.08 8.91
N THR A 171 6.33 -2.66 8.52
CA THR A 171 7.62 -2.42 9.16
C THR A 171 8.31 -1.13 8.73
N GLY A 172 7.96 -0.56 7.56
CA GLY A 172 8.55 0.67 7.06
C GLY A 172 9.88 0.51 6.32
N ASN A 173 10.39 -0.72 6.18
CA ASN A 173 11.63 -0.99 5.46
C ASN A 173 11.54 -0.55 3.99
N TYR A 174 12.70 -0.18 3.46
CA TYR A 174 12.83 0.27 2.07
C TYR A 174 14.07 -0.35 1.43
N HIS A 175 13.90 -0.89 0.23
CA HIS A 175 14.96 -1.43 -0.61
C HIS A 175 15.25 -0.45 -1.75
N THR A 176 16.54 -0.15 -1.96
CA THR A 176 16.96 0.80 -2.99
C THR A 176 16.82 0.23 -4.39
N PRO A 177 16.70 1.08 -5.43
CA PRO A 177 16.68 0.61 -6.82
C PRO A 177 17.90 -0.22 -7.21
N GLU A 178 19.08 0.08 -6.65
CA GLU A 178 20.32 -0.65 -6.89
C GLU A 178 20.23 -2.10 -6.36
N TYR A 179 19.65 -2.28 -5.17
CA TYR A 179 19.43 -3.62 -4.63
C TYR A 179 18.39 -4.39 -5.43
N VAL A 180 17.28 -3.72 -5.82
CA VAL A 180 16.29 -4.33 -6.71
C VAL A 180 16.91 -4.75 -8.02
N GLN A 181 17.71 -3.89 -8.66
CA GLN A 181 18.44 -4.22 -9.90
C GLN A 181 19.34 -5.44 -9.71
N HIS A 182 20.09 -5.50 -8.63
CA HIS A 182 20.94 -6.65 -8.29
C HIS A 182 20.13 -7.97 -8.23
N LEU A 183 18.93 -7.94 -7.62
CA LEU A 183 18.06 -9.10 -7.57
C LEU A 183 17.58 -9.52 -8.96
N LEU A 184 17.19 -8.57 -9.82
CA LEU A 184 16.74 -8.86 -11.19
C LEU A 184 17.83 -9.52 -12.02
N GLU A 185 19.07 -9.08 -11.89
CA GLU A 185 20.24 -9.60 -12.59
C GLU A 185 20.67 -10.97 -12.06
N THR A 186 20.57 -11.17 -10.74
CA THR A 186 21.00 -12.43 -10.09
C THR A 186 19.96 -13.55 -10.29
N PHE A 187 18.67 -13.20 -10.36
CA PHE A 187 17.57 -14.16 -10.47
C PHE A 187 16.69 -13.90 -11.71
N PRO A 188 17.22 -14.02 -12.93
CA PRO A 188 16.52 -13.63 -14.16
C PRO A 188 15.30 -14.52 -14.49
N GLN A 189 15.13 -15.67 -13.81
CA GLN A 189 14.00 -16.57 -13.97
C GLN A 189 12.89 -16.35 -12.93
N THR A 190 13.05 -15.38 -12.03
CA THR A 190 12.09 -15.00 -11.00
C THR A 190 11.45 -13.66 -11.34
N LEU A 191 10.12 -13.59 -11.36
CA LEU A 191 9.38 -12.35 -11.52
C LEU A 191 9.32 -11.62 -10.17
N PHE A 192 9.79 -10.39 -10.11
CA PHE A 192 9.71 -9.54 -8.93
C PHE A 192 8.52 -8.58 -9.04
N LEU A 193 7.54 -8.77 -8.17
CA LEU A 193 6.44 -7.83 -7.99
C LEU A 193 6.79 -6.86 -6.88
N LEU A 194 7.07 -5.62 -7.28
CA LEU A 194 7.42 -4.52 -6.37
C LEU A 194 6.18 -3.64 -6.13
N ASP A 195 5.63 -3.72 -4.91
CA ASP A 195 4.47 -2.90 -4.53
C ASP A 195 4.95 -1.57 -3.94
N GLU A 196 4.94 -0.53 -4.76
CA GLU A 196 5.36 0.82 -4.40
C GLU A 196 4.17 1.71 -3.96
N ALA A 197 3.19 1.16 -3.26
CA ALA A 197 2.00 1.91 -2.81
C ALA A 197 2.32 3.10 -1.90
N TYR A 198 3.51 3.17 -1.32
CA TYR A 198 3.95 4.24 -0.40
C TYR A 198 5.17 5.02 -0.94
N ASN A 199 5.53 4.84 -2.21
CA ASN A 199 6.80 5.36 -2.75
C ASN A 199 6.88 6.90 -2.72
N GLU A 200 5.77 7.61 -2.86
CA GLU A 200 5.76 9.08 -2.81
C GLU A 200 6.29 9.62 -1.47
N PHE A 201 6.28 8.81 -0.40
CA PHE A 201 6.85 9.15 0.91
C PHE A 201 8.29 8.65 1.10
N ALA A 202 8.80 7.78 0.22
CA ALA A 202 10.04 7.03 0.49
C ALA A 202 11.31 7.65 -0.09
N GLY A 203 11.29 7.98 -1.37
CA GLY A 203 12.49 8.40 -2.11
C GLY A 203 12.59 7.78 -3.52
N PRO A 204 13.76 7.41 -3.98
CA PRO A 204 13.96 6.87 -5.33
C PRO A 204 13.09 5.63 -5.60
N SER A 205 12.53 5.56 -6.80
CA SER A 205 11.70 4.45 -7.27
C SER A 205 12.49 3.51 -8.17
N SER A 206 12.12 2.24 -8.13
CA SER A 206 12.62 1.24 -9.09
C SER A 206 11.89 1.26 -10.44
N LYS A 207 11.01 2.22 -10.70
CA LYS A 207 10.16 2.31 -11.89
C LYS A 207 10.92 2.22 -13.22
N ASP A 208 12.12 2.82 -13.31
CA ASP A 208 12.88 2.87 -14.56
C ASP A 208 13.49 1.51 -14.94
N LEU A 209 13.54 0.56 -13.99
CA LEU A 209 14.02 -0.80 -14.24
C LEU A 209 13.09 -1.58 -15.18
N VAL A 210 11.80 -1.22 -15.27
CA VAL A 210 10.85 -1.88 -16.18
C VAL A 210 11.19 -1.67 -17.67
N LEU A 211 12.01 -0.64 -17.98
CA LEU A 211 12.50 -0.39 -19.35
C LEU A 211 13.70 -1.27 -19.73
N LYS A 212 14.29 -1.98 -18.76
CA LYS A 212 15.52 -2.76 -18.96
C LYS A 212 15.35 -4.24 -18.67
N TYR A 213 14.37 -4.59 -17.82
CA TYR A 213 14.19 -5.94 -17.31
C TYR A 213 12.73 -6.39 -17.46
N ASP A 214 12.52 -7.59 -18.00
CA ASP A 214 11.18 -8.18 -18.16
C ASP A 214 10.69 -8.89 -16.89
N ASN A 215 11.58 -9.15 -15.95
CA ASN A 215 11.29 -9.88 -14.72
C ASN A 215 10.96 -8.94 -13.54
N ILE A 216 10.41 -7.76 -13.82
CA ILE A 216 9.88 -6.83 -12.82
C ILE A 216 8.50 -6.30 -13.21
N ILE A 217 7.63 -6.20 -12.23
CA ILE A 217 6.38 -5.42 -12.29
C ILE A 217 6.36 -4.49 -11.09
N VAL A 218 6.12 -3.21 -11.32
CA VAL A 218 5.95 -2.21 -10.24
C VAL A 218 4.49 -1.81 -10.15
N THR A 219 3.88 -1.88 -8.97
CA THR A 219 2.51 -1.40 -8.74
C THR A 219 2.48 -0.11 -7.95
N ARG A 220 1.54 0.78 -8.31
CA ARG A 220 1.33 2.10 -7.71
C ARG A 220 -0.14 2.35 -7.44
N THR A 221 -0.44 3.28 -6.54
CA THR A 221 -1.82 3.65 -6.20
C THR A 221 -1.97 5.15 -5.94
N LEU A 222 -3.11 5.71 -6.29
CA LEU A 222 -3.48 7.07 -5.87
C LEU A 222 -4.17 7.10 -4.49
N SER A 223 -4.31 5.96 -3.82
CA SER A 223 -5.02 5.83 -2.54
C SER A 223 -4.31 6.48 -1.35
N LYS A 224 -2.98 6.68 -1.41
CA LYS A 224 -2.17 7.12 -0.26
C LYS A 224 -1.78 8.60 -0.39
N ALA A 225 -0.71 8.94 -1.08
CA ALA A 225 -0.22 10.31 -1.19
C ALA A 225 -1.22 11.27 -1.87
N PHE A 226 -1.98 10.80 -2.86
CA PHE A 226 -2.98 11.59 -3.57
C PHE A 226 -4.33 11.74 -2.84
N ALA A 227 -4.50 11.13 -1.65
CA ALA A 227 -5.74 11.17 -0.88
C ALA A 227 -6.99 10.62 -1.59
N MET A 228 -6.82 9.67 -2.51
CA MET A 228 -7.88 9.18 -3.39
C MET A 228 -8.31 7.73 -3.07
N ALA A 229 -8.22 7.30 -1.81
CA ALA A 229 -8.51 5.92 -1.43
C ALA A 229 -9.91 5.44 -1.87
N ASN A 230 -10.92 6.32 -1.81
CA ASN A 230 -12.30 5.98 -2.18
C ASN A 230 -12.54 5.90 -3.71
N PHE A 231 -11.68 6.50 -4.51
CA PHE A 231 -11.79 6.45 -5.98
C PHE A 231 -11.32 5.12 -6.57
N ARG A 232 -10.60 4.30 -5.81
CA ARG A 232 -10.14 2.98 -6.22
C ARG A 232 -9.38 3.04 -7.55
N ILE A 233 -8.25 3.74 -7.59
CA ILE A 233 -7.35 3.81 -8.74
C ILE A 233 -5.93 3.41 -8.35
N GLY A 234 -5.35 2.53 -9.17
CA GLY A 234 -3.93 2.17 -9.19
C GLY A 234 -3.47 1.91 -10.62
N TYR A 235 -2.19 1.77 -10.79
CA TYR A 235 -1.58 1.43 -12.05
C TYR A 235 -0.35 0.55 -11.84
N LEU A 236 0.01 -0.20 -12.86
CA LEU A 236 1.25 -0.97 -12.90
C LEU A 236 2.15 -0.45 -14.02
N LEU A 237 3.43 -0.71 -13.82
CA LEU A 237 4.53 -0.42 -14.73
C LEU A 237 5.25 -1.75 -14.99
N ALA A 238 5.48 -2.07 -16.25
CA ALA A 238 6.14 -3.30 -16.66
C ALA A 238 6.68 -3.17 -18.09
N SER A 239 7.41 -4.19 -18.58
CA SER A 239 7.74 -4.29 -20.00
C SER A 239 6.47 -4.38 -20.86
N GLU A 240 6.56 -3.99 -22.12
CA GLU A 240 5.44 -4.05 -23.08
C GLU A 240 4.84 -5.46 -23.19
N GLU A 241 5.68 -6.50 -23.12
CA GLU A 241 5.23 -7.89 -23.16
C GLU A 241 4.36 -8.25 -21.95
N ASN A 242 4.78 -7.85 -20.75
CA ASN A 242 4.00 -8.06 -19.52
C ASN A 242 2.70 -7.27 -19.51
N ILE A 243 2.71 -6.02 -19.98
CA ILE A 243 1.50 -5.21 -20.20
C ILE A 243 0.53 -5.91 -21.13
N ALA A 244 1.02 -6.41 -22.27
CA ALA A 244 0.22 -7.12 -23.24
C ALA A 244 -0.35 -8.44 -22.67
N ALA A 245 0.43 -9.18 -21.89
CA ALA A 245 -0.02 -10.41 -21.25
C ALA A 245 -1.18 -10.17 -20.28
N ILE A 246 -1.05 -9.19 -19.38
CA ILE A 246 -2.09 -8.80 -18.43
C ILE A 246 -3.32 -8.25 -19.18
N GLY A 247 -3.10 -7.52 -20.26
CA GLY A 247 -4.14 -6.94 -21.11
C GLY A 247 -5.11 -7.96 -21.69
N LYS A 248 -4.67 -9.22 -21.93
CA LYS A 248 -5.51 -10.30 -22.47
C LYS A 248 -6.71 -10.65 -21.59
N ILE A 249 -6.57 -10.52 -20.26
CA ILE A 249 -7.63 -10.85 -19.30
C ILE A 249 -8.24 -9.63 -18.63
N ARG A 250 -7.71 -8.43 -18.89
CA ARG A 250 -8.20 -7.19 -18.27
C ARG A 250 -9.63 -6.88 -18.72
N ASN A 251 -10.53 -6.62 -17.76
CA ASN A 251 -11.82 -6.02 -18.07
C ASN A 251 -11.64 -4.51 -18.31
N PRO A 252 -11.83 -4.02 -19.56
CA PRO A 252 -11.55 -2.62 -19.87
C PRO A 252 -12.55 -1.63 -19.23
N LYS A 253 -13.66 -2.12 -18.65
CA LYS A 253 -14.72 -1.31 -18.02
C LYS A 253 -14.67 -1.34 -16.48
N ASN A 254 -13.55 -1.71 -15.89
CA ASN A 254 -13.42 -1.93 -14.45
C ASN A 254 -13.17 -0.65 -13.62
N ILE A 255 -13.11 0.52 -14.26
CA ILE A 255 -12.91 1.81 -13.58
C ILE A 255 -13.98 2.79 -14.07
N SER A 256 -14.70 3.40 -13.12
CA SER A 256 -15.73 4.38 -13.44
C SER A 256 -15.16 5.65 -14.08
N THR A 257 -15.95 6.33 -14.90
CA THR A 257 -15.59 7.65 -15.46
C THR A 257 -15.22 8.63 -14.34
N LEU A 258 -15.96 8.60 -13.22
CA LEU A 258 -15.70 9.44 -12.05
C LEU A 258 -14.27 9.26 -11.55
N SER A 259 -13.85 8.00 -11.38
CA SER A 259 -12.51 7.69 -10.90
C SER A 259 -11.42 8.06 -11.89
N GLN A 260 -11.66 7.83 -13.19
CA GLN A 260 -10.71 8.18 -14.26
C GLN A 260 -10.47 9.70 -14.30
N GLU A 261 -11.53 10.50 -14.34
CA GLU A 261 -11.44 11.95 -14.43
C GLU A 261 -10.90 12.59 -13.13
N ALA A 262 -11.27 12.04 -11.98
CA ALA A 262 -10.69 12.44 -10.69
C ALA A 262 -9.18 12.17 -10.64
N ALA A 263 -8.72 11.03 -11.20
CA ALA A 263 -7.30 10.70 -11.27
C ALA A 263 -6.52 11.65 -12.18
N ILE A 264 -7.08 11.98 -13.34
CA ILE A 264 -6.47 12.98 -14.25
C ILE A 264 -6.27 14.31 -13.51
N ALA A 265 -7.33 14.82 -12.85
CA ALA A 265 -7.26 16.08 -12.11
C ALA A 265 -6.25 16.06 -10.96
N ALA A 266 -6.10 14.91 -10.28
CA ALA A 266 -5.12 14.74 -9.22
C ALA A 266 -3.68 14.70 -9.75
N LEU A 267 -3.42 14.01 -10.85
CA LEU A 267 -2.10 13.88 -11.48
C LEU A 267 -1.64 15.22 -12.10
N GLU A 268 -2.57 15.97 -12.69
CA GLU A 268 -2.32 17.34 -13.21
C GLU A 268 -2.05 18.37 -12.09
N ASP A 269 -2.28 18.01 -10.82
CA ASP A 269 -2.01 18.83 -9.64
C ASP A 269 -1.07 18.12 -8.66
N ALA A 270 -0.07 17.43 -9.17
CA ALA A 270 0.88 16.65 -8.38
C ALA A 270 1.63 17.48 -7.32
N ASP A 271 1.75 18.80 -7.50
CA ASP A 271 2.36 19.70 -6.50
C ASP A 271 1.54 19.75 -5.20
N TYR A 272 0.21 19.65 -5.27
CA TYR A 272 -0.63 19.54 -4.08
C TYR A 272 -0.28 18.27 -3.29
N MET A 273 -0.10 17.14 -3.99
CA MET A 273 0.32 15.88 -3.37
C MET A 273 1.71 16.01 -2.74
N ARG A 274 2.70 16.61 -3.44
CA ARG A 274 4.06 16.82 -2.92
C ARG A 274 4.04 17.65 -1.65
N ALA A 275 3.26 18.74 -1.64
CA ALA A 275 3.09 19.58 -0.44
C ALA A 275 2.44 18.82 0.73
N TYR A 276 1.56 17.86 0.46
CA TYR A 276 1.01 16.98 1.50
C TYR A 276 2.07 16.00 2.02
N VAL A 277 2.87 15.40 1.15
CA VAL A 277 3.97 14.49 1.54
C VAL A 277 4.94 15.20 2.50
N GLU A 278 5.34 16.43 2.20
CA GLU A 278 6.19 17.23 3.10
C GLU A 278 5.55 17.44 4.49
N LYS A 279 4.25 17.76 4.55
CA LYS A 279 3.54 17.89 5.83
C LYS A 279 3.50 16.58 6.62
N VAL A 280 3.42 15.44 5.93
CA VAL A 280 3.50 14.11 6.56
C VAL A 280 4.90 13.85 7.11
N HIS A 281 5.96 14.19 6.36
CA HIS A 281 7.34 14.08 6.84
C HIS A 281 7.59 14.95 8.09
N GLU A 282 7.11 16.20 8.09
CA GLU A 282 7.19 17.06 9.27
C GLU A 282 6.44 16.46 10.47
N GLY A 283 5.25 15.92 10.24
CA GLY A 283 4.45 15.25 11.26
C GLY A 283 5.14 14.01 11.82
N GLN A 284 5.70 13.18 10.93
CA GLN A 284 6.44 11.97 11.29
C GLN A 284 7.70 12.29 12.11
N ALA A 285 8.50 13.26 11.66
CA ALA A 285 9.70 13.69 12.39
C ALA A 285 9.34 14.18 13.79
N TYR A 286 8.31 15.04 13.92
CA TYR A 286 7.81 15.49 15.20
C TYR A 286 7.34 14.32 16.09
N PHE A 287 6.56 13.39 15.52
CA PHE A 287 6.05 12.26 16.28
C PHE A 287 7.19 11.38 16.82
N VAL A 288 8.15 11.02 15.97
CA VAL A 288 9.30 10.18 16.37
C VAL A 288 10.12 10.87 17.45
N GLU A 289 10.42 12.17 17.30
CA GLU A 289 11.12 12.98 18.31
C GLU A 289 10.40 12.96 19.67
N GLN A 290 9.09 13.17 19.66
CA GLN A 290 8.30 13.21 20.89
C GLN A 290 8.17 11.84 21.54
N MET A 291 8.11 10.77 20.77
CA MET A 291 8.04 9.39 21.29
C MET A 291 9.34 8.92 21.93
N ALA A 292 10.48 9.55 21.65
CA ALA A 292 11.77 9.20 22.26
C ALA A 292 11.75 9.25 23.80
N ARG A 293 10.86 10.07 24.42
CA ARG A 293 10.69 10.12 25.89
C ARG A 293 10.09 8.85 26.51
N TYR A 294 9.55 7.96 25.69
CA TYR A 294 8.97 6.67 26.08
C TYR A 294 9.79 5.48 25.58
N ALA A 295 11.08 5.69 25.23
CA ALA A 295 11.96 4.67 24.66
C ALA A 295 12.19 3.46 25.59
N ASP A 296 11.96 3.62 26.90
CA ASP A 296 11.96 2.55 27.90
C ASP A 296 10.74 1.60 27.80
N ARG A 297 9.66 2.01 27.11
CA ARG A 297 8.39 1.29 26.99
C ARG A 297 7.99 1.01 25.55
N ILE A 298 8.29 1.92 24.64
CA ILE A 298 7.85 1.91 23.25
C ILE A 298 9.05 2.01 22.31
N THR A 299 9.23 1.01 21.47
CA THR A 299 10.17 1.11 20.35
C THR A 299 9.41 1.61 19.13
N VAL A 300 9.80 2.75 18.59
CA VAL A 300 9.30 3.28 17.31
C VAL A 300 10.26 2.88 16.21
N PHE A 301 9.82 2.05 15.28
CA PHE A 301 10.67 1.62 14.17
C PHE A 301 10.77 2.70 13.09
N PRO A 302 11.96 2.89 12.49
CA PRO A 302 12.14 3.75 11.32
C PRO A 302 11.19 3.34 10.19
N SER A 303 10.63 4.31 9.49
CA SER A 303 9.74 4.02 8.37
C SER A 303 9.94 5.00 7.22
N ARG A 304 9.91 4.48 6.00
CA ARG A 304 9.89 5.26 4.76
C ARG A 304 8.47 5.43 4.19
N GLY A 305 7.44 4.88 4.87
CA GLY A 305 6.03 5.10 4.49
C GLY A 305 5.38 6.21 5.30
N ASN A 306 4.08 6.49 5.03
CA ASN A 306 3.26 7.42 5.80
C ASN A 306 2.73 6.79 7.11
N PHE A 307 3.52 5.99 7.78
CA PHE A 307 3.16 5.31 9.03
C PHE A 307 4.41 4.94 9.82
N ASN A 308 4.26 4.72 11.13
CA ASN A 308 5.27 4.05 11.95
C ASN A 308 4.67 2.84 12.66
N LEU A 309 5.49 1.82 12.83
CA LEU A 309 5.22 0.66 13.67
C LEU A 309 5.79 0.92 15.06
N LEU A 310 4.97 0.71 16.10
CA LEU A 310 5.33 0.88 17.50
C LEU A 310 5.25 -0.48 18.19
N ARG A 311 6.33 -0.91 18.85
CA ARG A 311 6.37 -2.13 19.66
C ARG A 311 6.33 -1.78 21.13
N PHE A 312 5.58 -2.56 21.88
CA PHE A 312 5.40 -2.42 23.32
C PHE A 312 6.05 -3.58 24.07
N ALA A 313 6.51 -3.30 25.30
CA ALA A 313 7.04 -4.33 26.19
C ALA A 313 5.96 -5.34 26.63
N SER A 314 4.68 -4.91 26.71
CA SER A 314 3.55 -5.77 27.03
C SER A 314 2.37 -5.60 26.08
N LYS A 315 1.65 -6.71 25.82
CA LYS A 315 0.42 -6.69 25.01
C LYS A 315 -0.73 -5.96 25.71
N GLU A 316 -0.73 -6.02 27.04
CA GLU A 316 -1.71 -5.36 27.89
C GLU A 316 -1.58 -3.84 27.77
N GLU A 317 -0.36 -3.32 27.89
CA GLU A 317 -0.06 -1.88 27.71
C GLU A 317 -0.44 -1.39 26.31
N LYS A 318 -0.04 -2.17 25.27
CA LYS A 318 -0.46 -1.90 23.88
C LYS A 318 -1.98 -1.77 23.76
N SER A 319 -2.71 -2.77 24.29
CA SER A 319 -4.18 -2.81 24.17
C SER A 319 -4.85 -1.68 24.94
N ALA A 320 -4.32 -1.34 26.13
CA ALA A 320 -4.81 -0.24 26.95
C ALA A 320 -4.60 1.12 26.25
N LEU A 321 -3.43 1.34 25.63
CA LEU A 321 -3.17 2.57 24.88
C LEU A 321 -4.04 2.66 23.60
N ILE A 322 -4.23 1.56 22.85
CA ILE A 322 -5.15 1.54 21.71
C ILE A 322 -6.56 1.94 22.13
N LYS A 323 -7.04 1.39 23.27
CA LYS A 323 -8.34 1.76 23.83
C LYS A 323 -8.39 3.23 24.21
N HIS A 324 -7.34 3.73 24.90
CA HIS A 324 -7.27 5.13 25.33
C HIS A 324 -7.26 6.10 24.12
N LEU A 325 -6.55 5.78 23.04
CA LEU A 325 -6.57 6.52 21.79
C LEU A 325 -7.97 6.53 21.18
N ALA A 326 -8.63 5.37 21.11
CA ALA A 326 -9.98 5.24 20.57
C ALA A 326 -11.03 6.01 21.39
N ASP A 327 -10.90 6.04 22.71
CA ASP A 327 -11.75 6.82 23.63
C ASP A 327 -11.57 8.35 23.44
N ASN A 328 -10.49 8.77 22.75
CA ASN A 328 -10.20 10.16 22.34
C ASN A 328 -10.33 10.39 20.82
N ASP A 329 -11.12 9.57 20.13
CA ASP A 329 -11.38 9.66 18.69
C ASP A 329 -10.13 9.51 17.80
N ILE A 330 -9.14 8.74 18.23
CA ILE A 330 -7.95 8.40 17.46
C ILE A 330 -7.89 6.89 17.23
N PHE A 331 -7.98 6.46 15.97
CA PHE A 331 -8.02 5.05 15.61
C PHE A 331 -6.69 4.64 14.95
N VAL A 332 -6.02 3.63 15.51
CA VAL A 332 -4.76 3.07 15.03
C VAL A 332 -4.93 1.60 14.62
N ARG A 333 -3.99 1.04 13.88
CA ARG A 333 -4.06 -0.34 13.40
C ARG A 333 -3.35 -1.30 14.34
N GLU A 334 -4.09 -2.14 15.02
CA GLU A 334 -3.52 -3.28 15.72
C GLU A 334 -2.97 -4.30 14.71
N THR A 335 -1.73 -4.75 14.90
CA THR A 335 -1.06 -5.73 14.04
C THR A 335 -1.06 -7.09 14.72
N THR A 336 -1.96 -7.99 14.27
CA THR A 336 -2.12 -9.33 14.84
C THR A 336 -1.99 -10.45 13.81
N GLN A 337 -1.62 -10.11 12.57
CA GLN A 337 -1.57 -11.07 11.47
C GLN A 337 -0.33 -11.95 11.49
N ASP A 338 0.76 -11.46 12.08
CA ASP A 338 2.04 -12.16 12.18
C ASP A 338 2.56 -12.09 13.63
N PRO A 339 3.11 -13.19 14.18
CA PRO A 339 3.63 -13.21 15.55
C PRO A 339 4.73 -12.18 15.84
N SER A 340 5.55 -11.81 14.84
CA SER A 340 6.65 -10.84 15.00
C SER A 340 6.15 -9.40 15.25
N VAL A 341 4.90 -9.10 14.90
CA VAL A 341 4.26 -7.79 15.08
C VAL A 341 3.09 -7.83 16.06
N GLU A 342 2.87 -8.93 16.78
CA GLU A 342 1.73 -9.10 17.68
C GLU A 342 1.75 -8.13 18.86
N SER A 343 2.95 -7.75 19.35
CA SER A 343 3.12 -6.72 20.38
C SER A 343 3.15 -5.29 19.83
N CYS A 344 2.83 -5.11 18.56
CA CYS A 344 2.89 -3.82 17.88
C CYS A 344 1.48 -3.27 17.58
N PHE A 345 1.42 -1.96 17.36
CA PHE A 345 0.42 -1.35 16.49
C PHE A 345 1.08 -0.41 15.48
N ARG A 346 0.40 -0.19 14.35
CA ARG A 346 0.83 0.75 13.32
C ARG A 346 -0.05 2.00 13.40
N VAL A 347 0.57 3.16 13.31
CA VAL A 347 -0.11 4.47 13.27
C VAL A 347 0.22 5.18 11.97
N THR A 348 -0.82 5.65 11.27
CA THR A 348 -0.65 6.50 10.08
C THR A 348 -0.15 7.88 10.49
N MET A 349 0.81 8.42 9.78
CA MET A 349 1.31 9.77 9.98
C MET A 349 0.44 10.79 9.25
N GLY A 350 0.10 11.84 9.95
CA GLY A 350 -0.63 12.99 9.42
C GLY A 350 0.21 14.26 9.48
N THR A 351 -0.45 15.41 9.43
CA THR A 351 0.21 16.70 9.61
C THR A 351 0.77 16.86 11.03
N LYS A 352 1.73 17.76 11.20
CA LYS A 352 2.33 18.03 12.52
C LYS A 352 1.29 18.35 13.60
N ASP A 353 0.23 19.09 13.28
CA ASP A 353 -0.81 19.43 14.27
C ASP A 353 -1.66 18.20 14.64
N GLN A 354 -1.94 17.30 13.70
CA GLN A 354 -2.59 16.04 14.00
C GLN A 354 -1.70 15.16 14.89
N MET A 355 -0.39 15.11 14.62
CA MET A 355 0.55 14.35 15.44
C MET A 355 0.74 14.96 16.83
N LYS A 356 0.68 16.29 17.00
CA LYS A 356 0.62 16.93 18.32
C LYS A 356 -0.57 16.44 19.15
N ARG A 357 -1.74 16.29 18.51
CA ARG A 357 -2.91 15.74 19.19
C ARG A 357 -2.69 14.28 19.62
N VAL A 358 -2.15 13.45 18.71
CA VAL A 358 -1.83 12.03 19.03
C VAL A 358 -0.88 11.96 20.22
N VAL A 359 0.21 12.72 20.18
CA VAL A 359 1.21 12.78 21.27
C VAL A 359 0.59 13.24 22.58
N SER A 360 -0.25 14.29 22.56
CA SER A 360 -0.94 14.80 23.76
C SER A 360 -1.82 13.73 24.42
N VAL A 361 -2.51 12.90 23.62
CA VAL A 361 -3.34 11.81 24.14
C VAL A 361 -2.46 10.68 24.71
N ILE A 362 -1.34 10.34 24.05
CA ILE A 362 -0.36 9.39 24.59
C ILE A 362 0.21 9.90 25.93
N ASP A 363 0.57 11.20 26.01
CA ASP A 363 1.04 11.82 27.25
C ASP A 363 0.03 11.71 28.39
N SER A 364 -1.26 11.90 28.09
CA SER A 364 -2.32 11.78 29.09
C SER A 364 -2.52 10.36 29.62
N PHE A 365 -2.13 9.36 28.84
CA PHE A 365 -2.14 7.95 29.25
C PHE A 365 -1.02 7.65 30.26
N TYR A 366 0.19 8.18 30.01
CA TYR A 366 1.37 7.89 30.83
C TYR A 366 1.55 8.82 32.04
N LYS A 367 0.85 9.96 32.08
CA LYS A 367 0.89 10.90 33.24
C LYS A 367 -0.08 10.53 34.36
N LYS A 368 -0.88 9.49 34.18
CA LYS A 368 -1.74 8.92 35.21
C LYS A 368 -0.94 7.97 36.11
#